data_f4f8a593a7760b811cd38fa7c9164dd4
#
_entry.id   f4f8a593a7760b811cd38fa7c9164dd4
#
_cell.length_a   1.000
_cell.length_b   1.000
_cell.length_c   1.000
_cell.angle_alpha   90.00
_cell.angle_beta   90.00
_cell.angle_gamma   90.00
#
_symmetry.space_group_name_H-M   'P 1'
#
loop_
_entity.id
_entity.type
_entity.pdbx_description
1 polymer ?
#
loop_
_entity_poly.entity_id
_entity_poly.type
_entity_poly.pdbx_seq_one_letter_code
_entity_poly.pdbx_strand_id
1 'polypeptide(L)'
;SPRRYHTITEAKNGEGATPIKTEKGWLHIAHGVRNTAAGLRYVIYVFVTALDDPSKVIAEPSGFLIAPRDWERVGDVSNVVFTNGAIADDDGSVYIYYAASDTRLHVASTTIDKLLDFAFNTPADPLRSVDCVKQRCDLIDKNLEYLRSIGE
;
A
#
# COMPACT_ATOMS: atom_id res chain seq x y z
N SER A 1 -2.08 3.16 -14.50
CA SER A 1 -1.45 2.02 -13.83
C SER A 1 -2.41 0.84 -13.87
N PRO A 2 -1.99 -0.38 -14.25
CA PRO A 2 -2.86 -1.53 -14.22
C PRO A 2 -3.39 -1.75 -12.80
N ARG A 3 -4.69 -2.01 -12.66
CA ARG A 3 -5.30 -2.34 -11.36
C ARG A 3 -4.59 -3.56 -10.79
N ARG A 4 -3.92 -3.36 -9.68
CA ARG A 4 -3.34 -4.44 -8.89
C ARG A 4 -4.22 -4.62 -7.65
N TYR A 5 -4.71 -5.81 -7.44
CA TYR A 5 -5.33 -6.15 -6.17
C TYR A 5 -4.22 -6.54 -5.22
N HIS A 6 -4.09 -5.84 -4.16
CA HIS A 6 -3.12 -6.09 -3.12
C HIS A 6 -3.87 -6.33 -1.82
N THR A 7 -3.40 -7.19 -0.95
CA THR A 7 -4.07 -7.51 0.31
C THR A 7 -4.34 -6.29 1.20
N ILE A 8 -3.58 -5.20 1.04
CA ILE A 8 -3.76 -3.95 1.78
C ILE A 8 -4.34 -2.81 0.93
N THR A 9 -4.39 -2.95 -0.40
CA THR A 9 -4.88 -1.92 -1.34
C THR A 9 -6.08 -2.38 -2.17
N GLU A 10 -6.78 -3.40 -1.69
CA GLU A 10 -7.87 -4.08 -2.40
C GLU A 10 -9.03 -3.16 -2.76
N ALA A 11 -9.43 -2.26 -1.84
CA ALA A 11 -10.56 -1.38 -2.05
C ALA A 11 -10.13 0.00 -2.59
N LYS A 12 -9.10 0.59 -1.98
CA LYS A 12 -8.57 1.91 -2.35
C LYS A 12 -7.07 1.96 -2.13
N ASN A 13 -6.44 2.87 -2.85
CA ASN A 13 -5.03 3.15 -2.77
C ASN A 13 -4.80 4.63 -3.09
N GLY A 14 -3.96 5.31 -2.35
CA GLY A 14 -3.66 6.72 -2.57
C GLY A 14 -2.31 7.12 -2.00
N GLU A 15 -1.74 8.16 -2.60
CA GLU A 15 -0.55 8.82 -2.10
C GLU A 15 -0.90 9.53 -0.78
N GLY A 16 0.02 9.54 0.16
CA GLY A 16 -0.16 10.21 1.45
C GLY A 16 0.73 11.44 1.57
N ALA A 17 2.04 11.24 1.56
CA ALA A 17 3.03 12.30 1.64
C ALA A 17 3.65 12.60 0.28
N THR A 18 4.22 13.79 0.11
CA THR A 18 5.07 14.09 -1.05
C THR A 18 6.22 13.06 -1.12
N PRO A 19 6.48 12.45 -2.28
CA PRO A 19 7.56 11.49 -2.42
C PRO A 19 8.93 12.07 -2.04
N ILE A 20 9.72 11.28 -1.33
CA ILE A 20 11.06 11.65 -0.90
C ILE A 20 12.07 11.19 -1.96
N LYS A 21 12.85 12.12 -2.51
CA LYS A 21 13.93 11.76 -3.44
C LYS A 21 15.08 11.10 -2.69
N THR A 22 15.47 9.92 -3.13
CA THR A 22 16.61 9.16 -2.59
C THR A 22 17.57 8.77 -3.70
N GLU A 23 18.73 8.24 -3.35
CA GLU A 23 19.69 7.72 -4.35
C GLU A 23 19.15 6.51 -5.12
N LYS A 24 18.24 5.73 -4.51
CA LYS A 24 17.69 4.49 -5.09
C LYS A 24 16.37 4.70 -5.84
N GLY A 25 15.74 5.87 -5.75
CA GLY A 25 14.45 6.14 -6.35
C GLY A 25 13.63 7.16 -5.58
N TRP A 26 12.40 7.37 -6.02
CA TRP A 26 11.41 8.14 -5.28
C TRP A 26 10.73 7.22 -4.26
N LEU A 27 10.93 7.51 -2.98
CA LEU A 27 10.29 6.80 -1.87
C LEU A 27 8.91 7.40 -1.62
N HIS A 28 7.88 6.57 -1.74
CA HIS A 28 6.48 6.93 -1.52
C HIS A 28 6.01 6.39 -0.18
N ILE A 29 5.25 7.20 0.55
CA ILE A 29 4.55 6.83 1.78
C ILE A 29 3.07 7.01 1.51
N ALA A 30 2.38 5.91 1.29
CA ALA A 30 1.01 5.88 0.79
C ALA A 30 0.07 5.17 1.77
N HIS A 31 -1.24 5.27 1.54
CA HIS A 31 -2.23 4.52 2.28
C HIS A 31 -2.93 3.49 1.40
N GLY A 32 -3.18 2.33 1.97
CA GLY A 32 -3.93 1.25 1.35
C GLY A 32 -5.17 0.93 2.16
N VAL A 33 -6.25 0.55 1.48
CA VAL A 33 -7.54 0.27 2.08
C VAL A 33 -8.05 -1.09 1.62
N ARG A 34 -8.48 -1.90 2.57
CA ARG A 34 -9.14 -3.17 2.29
C ARG A 34 -10.48 -3.27 3.01
N ASN A 35 -11.36 -4.09 2.47
CA ASN A 35 -12.59 -4.49 3.16
C ASN A 35 -12.28 -5.55 4.22
N THR A 36 -12.90 -5.42 5.38
CA THR A 36 -12.90 -6.43 6.44
C THR A 36 -14.32 -6.65 6.93
N ALA A 37 -14.57 -7.72 7.69
CA ALA A 37 -15.88 -7.95 8.31
C ALA A 37 -16.31 -6.81 9.27
N ALA A 38 -15.33 -6.05 9.79
CA ALA A 38 -15.56 -4.90 10.67
C ALA A 38 -15.57 -3.55 9.91
N GLY A 39 -15.71 -3.56 8.58
CA GLY A 39 -15.66 -2.37 7.75
C GLY A 39 -14.31 -2.16 7.06
N LEU A 40 -14.04 -0.93 6.63
CA LEU A 40 -12.76 -0.61 5.96
C LEU A 40 -11.61 -0.57 6.96
N ARG A 41 -10.45 -1.05 6.53
CA ARG A 41 -9.20 -0.92 7.25
C ARG A 41 -8.21 -0.14 6.40
N TYR A 42 -7.69 0.96 6.94
CA TYR A 42 -6.64 1.76 6.34
C TYR A 42 -5.30 1.48 6.99
N VAL A 43 -4.28 1.33 6.18
CA VAL A 43 -2.88 1.15 6.62
C VAL A 43 -1.96 2.03 5.80
N ILE A 44 -0.80 2.34 6.35
CA ILE A 44 0.26 3.08 5.66
C ILE A 44 1.29 2.06 5.16
N TYR A 45 1.69 2.19 3.90
CA TYR A 45 2.71 1.36 3.28
C TYR A 45 3.70 2.21 2.47
N VAL A 46 4.78 1.60 2.03
CA VAL A 46 5.80 2.26 1.22
C VAL A 46 6.04 1.50 -0.08
N PHE A 47 6.45 2.22 -1.10
CA PHE A 47 6.98 1.67 -2.34
C PHE A 47 8.00 2.65 -2.93
N VAL A 48 8.79 2.20 -3.90
CA VAL A 48 9.80 3.03 -4.56
C VAL A 48 9.58 3.00 -6.06
N THR A 49 9.65 4.18 -6.70
CA THR A 49 9.63 4.32 -8.15
C THR A 49 10.98 4.76 -8.69
N ALA A 50 11.22 4.51 -9.96
CA ALA A 50 12.47 4.89 -10.62
C ALA A 50 12.62 6.43 -10.66
N LEU A 51 13.87 6.91 -10.60
CA LEU A 51 14.17 8.36 -10.63
C LEU A 51 13.88 8.98 -11.99
N ASP A 52 14.15 8.26 -13.05
CA ASP A 52 13.99 8.67 -14.46
C ASP A 52 12.58 8.43 -14.99
N ASP A 53 11.84 7.52 -14.37
CA ASP A 53 10.45 7.19 -14.74
C ASP A 53 9.62 6.91 -13.49
N PRO A 54 8.98 7.95 -12.90
CA PRO A 54 8.15 7.78 -11.70
C PRO A 54 6.90 6.88 -11.89
N SER A 55 6.57 6.52 -13.12
CA SER A 55 5.50 5.56 -13.39
C SER A 55 5.91 4.11 -13.15
N LYS A 56 7.22 3.85 -13.06
CA LYS A 56 7.81 2.52 -12.88
C LYS A 56 8.08 2.23 -11.42
N VAL A 57 7.31 1.34 -10.83
CA VAL A 57 7.58 0.80 -9.48
C VAL A 57 8.76 -0.17 -9.55
N ILE A 58 9.78 0.07 -8.74
CA ILE A 58 11.02 -0.74 -8.68
C ILE A 58 11.16 -1.52 -7.37
N ALA A 59 10.48 -1.10 -6.31
CA ALA A 59 10.39 -1.85 -5.06
C ALA A 59 9.01 -1.67 -4.44
N GLU A 60 8.43 -2.75 -3.98
CA GLU A 60 7.08 -2.78 -3.40
C GLU A 60 6.99 -3.98 -2.44
N PRO A 61 7.33 -3.76 -1.15
CA PRO A 61 7.33 -4.80 -0.13
C PRO A 61 5.91 -5.28 0.17
N SER A 62 5.80 -6.50 0.67
CA SER A 62 4.54 -7.01 1.19
C SER A 62 4.18 -6.33 2.52
N GLY A 63 2.87 -6.29 2.81
CA GLY A 63 2.36 -5.81 4.08
C GLY A 63 2.30 -4.29 4.20
N PHE A 64 2.34 -3.83 5.43
CA PHE A 64 2.20 -2.41 5.78
C PHE A 64 3.33 -1.96 6.70
N LEU A 65 3.62 -0.65 6.67
CA LEU A 65 4.55 -0.01 7.58
C LEU A 65 3.87 0.32 8.91
N ILE A 66 2.69 0.96 8.85
CA ILE A 66 1.91 1.37 10.01
C ILE A 66 0.46 0.90 9.83
N ALA A 67 -0.09 0.27 10.86
CA ALA A 67 -1.50 -0.11 10.94
C ALA A 67 -2.09 0.34 12.28
N PRO A 68 -3.41 0.56 12.36
CA PRO A 68 -4.05 0.97 13.61
C PRO A 68 -3.80 -0.06 14.73
N ARG A 69 -3.35 0.40 15.88
CA ARG A 69 -3.09 -0.42 17.07
C ARG A 69 -3.96 0.04 18.24
N ASP A 70 -4.35 -0.89 19.08
CA ASP A 70 -5.04 -0.63 20.35
C ASP A 70 -6.12 0.48 20.22
N TRP A 71 -5.94 1.55 20.94
CA TRP A 71 -6.81 2.72 20.96
C TRP A 71 -6.84 3.54 19.65
N GLU A 72 -5.87 3.36 18.74
CA GLU A 72 -5.90 3.93 17.39
C GLU A 72 -6.99 3.31 16.50
N ARG A 73 -7.59 2.21 16.94
CA ARG A 73 -8.67 1.54 16.22
C ARG A 73 -10.04 2.16 16.46
N VAL A 74 -10.16 3.06 17.42
CA VAL A 74 -11.45 3.61 17.86
C VAL A 74 -11.42 5.13 17.78
N GLY A 75 -12.41 5.70 17.10
CA GLY A 75 -12.59 7.13 16.91
C GLY A 75 -13.76 7.41 15.97
N ASP A 76 -13.78 8.56 15.35
CA ASP A 76 -14.84 8.96 14.41
C ASP A 76 -14.91 8.01 13.21
N VAL A 77 -13.78 7.53 12.74
CA VAL A 77 -13.69 6.46 11.75
C VAL A 77 -12.77 5.34 12.27
N SER A 78 -13.36 4.22 12.61
CA SER A 78 -12.62 3.09 13.18
C SER A 78 -11.67 2.42 12.19
N ASN A 79 -10.57 1.84 12.69
CA ASN A 79 -9.59 1.08 11.92
C ASN A 79 -8.83 1.87 10.84
N VAL A 80 -8.56 3.14 11.09
CA VAL A 80 -7.89 4.03 10.12
C VAL A 80 -6.57 4.54 10.69
N VAL A 81 -5.49 4.42 9.91
CA VAL A 81 -4.32 5.29 9.96
C VAL A 81 -4.12 5.90 8.57
N PHE A 82 -3.98 7.20 8.51
CA PHE A 82 -3.91 7.96 7.28
C PHE A 82 -2.74 8.94 7.31
N THR A 83 -1.86 8.86 6.31
CA THR A 83 -0.69 9.75 6.23
C THR A 83 -1.11 11.16 5.84
N ASN A 84 -0.75 12.13 6.64
CA ASN A 84 -0.98 13.55 6.40
C ASN A 84 0.22 14.23 5.73
N GLY A 85 1.42 13.69 5.95
CA GLY A 85 2.65 14.21 5.38
C GLY A 85 3.87 13.49 5.93
N ALA A 86 5.02 13.74 5.33
CA ALA A 86 6.31 13.29 5.84
C ALA A 86 7.37 14.37 5.61
N ILE A 87 8.32 14.46 6.52
CA ILE A 87 9.49 15.32 6.43
C ILE A 87 10.72 14.43 6.49
N ALA A 88 11.63 14.61 5.54
CA ALA A 88 12.95 14.01 5.57
C ALA A 88 13.97 15.13 5.86
N ASP A 89 14.76 14.93 6.90
CA ASP A 89 15.84 15.85 7.28
C ASP A 89 17.18 15.49 6.60
N ASP A 90 18.10 16.44 6.61
CA ASP A 90 19.42 16.29 5.99
C ASP A 90 20.29 15.18 6.64
N ASP A 91 20.00 14.81 7.90
CA ASP A 91 20.63 13.71 8.61
C ASP A 91 20.07 12.33 8.25
N GLY A 92 19.10 12.27 7.33
CA GLY A 92 18.43 11.06 6.90
C GLY A 92 17.25 10.64 7.80
N SER A 93 16.93 11.39 8.83
CA SER A 93 15.73 11.16 9.66
C SER A 93 14.45 11.43 8.87
N VAL A 94 13.44 10.60 9.10
CA VAL A 94 12.12 10.75 8.47
C VAL A 94 11.04 10.77 9.55
N TYR A 95 10.21 11.80 9.52
CA TYR A 95 9.06 11.98 10.40
C TYR A 95 7.78 11.82 9.58
N ILE A 96 6.99 10.80 9.90
CA ILE A 96 5.73 10.49 9.23
C ILE A 96 4.58 10.96 10.12
N TYR A 97 3.87 11.99 9.68
CA TYR A 97 2.70 12.50 10.37
C TYR A 97 1.45 11.77 9.87
N TYR A 98 0.67 11.22 10.80
CA TYR A 98 -0.52 10.48 10.44
C TYR A 98 -1.67 10.71 11.41
N ALA A 99 -2.88 10.62 10.91
CA ALA A 99 -4.10 10.61 11.70
C ALA A 99 -4.49 9.16 12.05
N ALA A 100 -4.96 8.94 13.27
CA ALA A 100 -5.54 7.68 13.72
C ALA A 100 -7.03 7.87 14.00
N SER A 101 -7.87 7.05 13.35
CA SER A 101 -9.33 7.00 13.48
C SER A 101 -10.02 8.39 13.32
N ASP A 102 -9.44 9.25 12.49
CA ASP A 102 -9.85 10.64 12.22
C ASP A 102 -10.02 11.51 13.48
N THR A 103 -9.40 11.11 14.58
CA THR A 103 -9.59 11.75 15.89
C THR A 103 -8.28 12.28 16.47
N ARG A 104 -7.14 11.68 16.11
CA ARG A 104 -5.84 11.96 16.73
C ARG A 104 -4.74 12.10 15.69
N LEU A 105 -3.79 12.99 15.96
CA LEU A 105 -2.57 13.14 15.16
C LEU A 105 -1.38 12.53 15.89
N HIS A 106 -0.57 11.83 15.13
CA HIS A 106 0.64 11.16 15.59
C HIS A 106 1.82 11.46 14.68
N VAL A 107 3.01 11.20 15.20
CA VAL A 107 4.24 11.18 14.42
C VAL A 107 4.98 9.87 14.68
N ALA A 108 5.39 9.21 13.62
CA ALA A 108 6.34 8.11 13.67
C ALA A 108 7.69 8.58 13.13
N SER A 109 8.78 8.21 13.77
CA SER A 109 10.13 8.52 13.32
C SER A 109 10.85 7.27 12.83
N THR A 110 11.64 7.44 11.77
CA THR A 110 12.47 6.39 11.17
C THR A 110 13.63 7.05 10.42
N THR A 111 14.31 6.32 9.52
CA THR A 111 15.34 6.87 8.63
C THR A 111 15.10 6.43 7.20
N ILE A 112 15.64 7.19 6.25
CA ILE A 112 15.61 6.84 4.82
C ILE A 112 16.17 5.44 4.60
N ASP A 113 17.33 5.12 5.22
CA ASP A 113 17.97 3.81 5.08
C ASP A 113 17.08 2.66 5.51
N LYS A 114 16.38 2.79 6.66
CA LYS A 114 15.45 1.76 7.14
C LYS A 114 14.25 1.59 6.22
N LEU A 115 13.73 2.67 5.67
CA LEU A 115 12.61 2.62 4.74
C LEU A 115 13.02 1.97 3.41
N LEU A 116 14.21 2.30 2.90
CA LEU A 116 14.76 1.69 1.69
C LEU A 116 15.11 0.22 1.92
N ASP A 117 15.72 -0.11 3.06
CA ASP A 117 16.00 -1.51 3.43
C ASP A 117 14.70 -2.33 3.47
N PHE A 118 13.67 -1.82 4.14
CA PHE A 118 12.35 -2.45 4.16
C PHE A 118 11.76 -2.59 2.75
N ALA A 119 11.83 -1.54 1.92
CA ALA A 119 11.24 -1.54 0.59
C ALA A 119 11.91 -2.54 -0.36
N PHE A 120 13.24 -2.64 -0.35
CA PHE A 120 13.99 -3.47 -1.30
C PHE A 120 14.24 -4.89 -0.80
N ASN A 121 14.32 -5.11 0.51
CA ASN A 121 14.70 -6.40 1.10
C ASN A 121 13.52 -7.18 1.68
N THR A 122 12.33 -6.57 1.78
CA THR A 122 11.10 -7.32 2.09
C THR A 122 10.51 -7.90 0.80
N PRO A 123 10.24 -9.21 0.74
CA PRO A 123 9.63 -9.83 -0.44
C PRO A 123 8.30 -9.18 -0.82
N ALA A 124 8.00 -9.14 -2.11
CA ALA A 124 6.68 -8.76 -2.59
C ALA A 124 5.62 -9.75 -2.11
N ASP A 125 4.38 -9.27 -1.94
CA ASP A 125 3.27 -10.12 -1.51
C ASP A 125 2.97 -11.19 -2.58
N PRO A 126 3.09 -12.49 -2.25
CA PRO A 126 2.81 -13.58 -3.19
C PRO A 126 1.32 -13.65 -3.58
N LEU A 127 0.42 -13.05 -2.78
CA LEU A 127 -1.00 -12.94 -3.09
C LEU A 127 -1.31 -11.71 -3.96
N ARG A 128 -0.29 -11.04 -4.43
CA ARG A 128 -0.39 -9.88 -5.31
C ARG A 128 -0.99 -10.27 -6.64
N SER A 129 -2.10 -9.72 -6.90
CA SER A 129 -3.11 -10.25 -7.77
C SER A 129 -3.07 -9.82 -9.23
N VAL A 130 -1.95 -9.47 -9.83
CA VAL A 130 -1.87 -9.58 -11.30
C VAL A 130 -2.10 -11.03 -11.71
N ASP A 131 -1.44 -11.96 -11.03
CA ASP A 131 -1.62 -13.39 -11.29
C ASP A 131 -2.97 -13.91 -10.80
N CYS A 132 -3.50 -13.44 -9.66
CA CYS A 132 -4.84 -13.80 -9.22
C CYS A 132 -5.95 -13.28 -10.13
N VAL A 133 -5.81 -12.06 -10.69
CA VAL A 133 -6.75 -11.54 -11.69
C VAL A 133 -6.66 -12.35 -12.96
N LYS A 134 -5.44 -12.65 -13.41
CA LYS A 134 -5.24 -13.49 -14.60
C LYS A 134 -5.86 -14.87 -14.40
N GLN A 135 -5.62 -15.54 -13.28
CA GLN A 135 -6.22 -16.83 -12.96
C GLN A 135 -7.75 -16.80 -12.95
N ARG A 136 -8.35 -15.73 -12.43
CA ARG A 136 -9.81 -15.55 -12.45
C ARG A 136 -10.33 -15.31 -13.85
N CYS A 137 -9.66 -14.51 -14.66
CA CYS A 137 -10.02 -14.32 -16.08
C CYS A 137 -9.91 -15.62 -16.85
N ASP A 138 -8.81 -16.36 -16.69
CA ASP A 138 -8.59 -17.65 -17.33
C ASP A 138 -9.68 -18.67 -16.94
N LEU A 139 -10.15 -18.64 -15.67
CA LEU A 139 -11.24 -19.50 -15.20
C LEU A 139 -12.59 -19.09 -15.80
N ILE A 140 -12.86 -17.78 -15.88
CA ILE A 140 -14.09 -17.25 -16.50
C ILE A 140 -14.13 -17.66 -17.98
N ASP A 141 -13.03 -17.49 -18.70
CA ASP A 141 -12.95 -17.86 -20.12
C ASP A 141 -13.20 -19.36 -20.34
N LYS A 142 -12.57 -20.21 -19.52
CA LYS A 142 -12.84 -21.66 -19.55
C LYS A 142 -14.30 -22.01 -19.26
N ASN A 143 -14.92 -21.33 -18.31
CA ASN A 143 -16.33 -21.53 -17.99
C ASN A 143 -17.23 -21.09 -19.15
N LEU A 144 -16.93 -19.95 -19.81
CA LEU A 144 -17.65 -19.49 -20.97
C LEU A 144 -17.52 -20.44 -22.17
N GLU A 145 -16.32 -20.98 -22.40
CA GLU A 145 -16.10 -22.00 -23.42
C GLU A 145 -16.93 -23.27 -23.14
N TYR A 146 -16.96 -23.71 -21.88
CA TYR A 146 -17.77 -24.86 -21.48
C TYR A 146 -19.27 -24.60 -21.69
N LEU A 147 -19.79 -23.47 -21.24
CA LEU A 147 -21.22 -23.10 -21.44
C LEU A 147 -21.59 -23.07 -22.93
N ARG A 148 -20.77 -22.45 -23.77
CA ARG A 148 -20.98 -22.46 -25.22
C ARG A 148 -20.97 -23.88 -25.79
N SER A 149 -20.16 -24.79 -25.26
CA SER A 149 -20.09 -26.17 -25.72
C SER A 149 -21.33 -26.98 -25.42
N ILE A 150 -22.07 -26.61 -24.38
CA ILE A 150 -23.32 -27.28 -23.96
C ILE A 150 -24.58 -26.53 -24.43
N GLY A 151 -24.42 -25.42 -25.19
CA GLY A 151 -25.54 -24.69 -25.80
C GLY A 151 -26.22 -23.66 -24.89
N GLU A 152 -25.50 -23.20 -23.85
CA GLU A 152 -25.92 -22.08 -22.99
C GLU A 152 -25.15 -20.78 -23.29
#